data_d2eaa9544564dbca77c685c547011c27
#
_entry.id   d2eaa9544564dbca77c685c547011c27
#
_cell.length_a   1.000
_cell.length_b   1.000
_cell.length_c   1.000
_cell.angle_alpha   90.00
_cell.angle_beta   90.00
_cell.angle_gamma   90.00
#
_symmetry.space_group_name_H-M   'P 1'
#
loop_
_entity.id
_entity.type
_entity.pdbx_description
1 polymer ?
#
loop_
_entity_poly.entity_id
_entity_poly.type
_entity_poly.pdbx_seq_one_letter_code
_entity_poly.pdbx_strand_id
1 'polypeptide(L)'
;MLSIFSAFAMTALAVLPQAPEAPKPAWSATTLEAAATDANKAVLKKGKAVTVTGEVVDLSCYIQLGKRGEGHKACGTKCVANGAPVGLVTKENKVYMLVAEQHHPRRDGQLGFAKEYAGKMATIITVSGMLSEYGGIPTLFVEAPMAAK
;
A
#
# COMPACT_ATOMS: atom_id res chain seq x y z
N MET A 1 -23.84 18.77 65.37
CA MET A 1 -24.35 18.07 64.19
C MET A 1 -23.80 18.81 62.95
N LEU A 2 -22.74 18.28 62.33
CA LEU A 2 -22.07 18.89 61.19
C LEU A 2 -22.40 18.03 59.98
N SER A 3 -23.23 18.55 59.05
CA SER A 3 -23.58 17.87 57.79
C SER A 3 -22.52 18.23 56.74
N ILE A 4 -21.80 17.20 56.27
CA ILE A 4 -20.87 17.31 55.16
C ILE A 4 -21.64 16.97 53.88
N PHE A 5 -21.88 17.98 53.01
CA PHE A 5 -22.39 17.77 51.67
C PHE A 5 -21.19 17.47 50.75
N SER A 6 -21.10 16.21 50.32
CA SER A 6 -20.11 15.77 49.29
C SER A 6 -20.69 16.07 47.93
N ALA A 7 -20.12 17.05 47.22
CA ALA A 7 -20.47 17.35 45.82
C ALA A 7 -19.74 16.39 44.91
N PHE A 8 -20.45 15.47 44.26
CA PHE A 8 -19.95 14.63 43.18
C PHE A 8 -19.90 15.46 41.90
N ALA A 9 -18.71 15.84 41.46
CA ALA A 9 -18.49 16.44 40.13
C ALA A 9 -18.52 15.34 39.07
N MET A 10 -19.60 15.28 38.28
CA MET A 10 -19.66 14.45 37.06
C MET A 10 -18.86 15.12 35.97
N THR A 11 -17.69 14.60 35.70
CA THR A 11 -16.92 14.97 34.49
C THR A 11 -17.53 14.29 33.25
N ALA A 12 -18.23 15.06 32.42
CA ALA A 12 -18.73 14.60 31.15
C ALA A 12 -17.54 14.43 30.20
N LEU A 13 -17.20 13.19 29.84
CA LEU A 13 -16.21 12.88 28.78
C LEU A 13 -16.84 13.25 27.43
N ALA A 14 -16.37 14.32 26.82
CA ALA A 14 -16.78 14.70 25.48
C ALA A 14 -16.28 13.64 24.49
N VAL A 15 -17.20 12.89 23.90
CA VAL A 15 -16.90 11.99 22.76
C VAL A 15 -16.66 12.88 21.54
N LEU A 16 -15.40 13.01 21.13
CA LEU A 16 -15.06 13.69 19.87
C LEU A 16 -15.62 12.87 18.70
N PRO A 17 -16.20 13.52 17.68
CA PRO A 17 -16.64 12.83 16.48
C PRO A 17 -15.45 12.17 15.81
N GLN A 18 -15.48 10.84 15.66
CA GLN A 18 -14.48 10.10 14.89
C GLN A 18 -14.62 10.48 13.42
N ALA A 19 -13.50 10.83 12.79
CA ALA A 19 -13.44 10.98 11.35
C ALA A 19 -13.89 9.67 10.68
N PRO A 20 -14.63 9.73 9.55
CA PRO A 20 -15.07 8.54 8.85
C PRO A 20 -13.85 7.64 8.53
N GLU A 21 -13.92 6.37 8.93
CA GLU A 21 -12.88 5.38 8.65
C GLU A 21 -12.75 5.25 7.13
N ALA A 22 -11.51 5.36 6.61
CA ALA A 22 -11.26 5.18 5.19
C ALA A 22 -11.74 3.79 4.73
N PRO A 23 -12.34 3.68 3.54
CA PRO A 23 -12.86 2.40 3.06
C PRO A 23 -11.75 1.34 3.05
N LYS A 24 -12.09 0.13 3.51
CA LYS A 24 -11.14 -0.99 3.52
C LYS A 24 -10.78 -1.37 2.08
N PRO A 25 -9.50 -1.66 1.81
CA PRO A 25 -9.08 -2.15 0.50
C PRO A 25 -9.90 -3.38 0.08
N ALA A 26 -10.27 -3.43 -1.20
CA ALA A 26 -11.03 -4.53 -1.79
C ALA A 26 -10.60 -4.73 -3.26
N TRP A 27 -10.89 -5.90 -3.81
CA TRP A 27 -10.70 -6.14 -5.24
C TRP A 27 -11.73 -5.37 -6.05
N SER A 28 -11.28 -4.67 -7.09
CA SER A 28 -12.17 -4.06 -8.07
C SER A 28 -12.85 -5.10 -8.97
N ALA A 29 -13.99 -4.75 -9.55
CA ALA A 29 -14.69 -5.61 -10.51
C ALA A 29 -13.78 -5.97 -11.69
N THR A 30 -13.02 -5.01 -12.22
CA THR A 30 -12.09 -5.24 -13.33
C THR A 30 -11.01 -6.25 -13.01
N THR A 31 -10.45 -6.24 -11.80
CA THR A 31 -9.48 -7.25 -11.36
C THR A 31 -10.11 -8.63 -11.22
N LEU A 32 -11.32 -8.72 -10.65
CA LEU A 32 -12.04 -9.99 -10.53
C LEU A 32 -12.40 -10.59 -11.91
N GLU A 33 -12.82 -9.77 -12.87
CA GLU A 33 -13.12 -10.18 -14.23
C GLU A 33 -11.87 -10.57 -15.03
N ALA A 34 -10.74 -9.89 -14.79
CA ALA A 34 -9.48 -10.16 -15.48
C ALA A 34 -8.81 -11.47 -15.04
N ALA A 35 -9.19 -12.06 -13.91
CA ALA A 35 -8.65 -13.32 -13.43
C ALA A 35 -9.04 -14.50 -14.31
N ALA A 36 -8.17 -14.86 -15.25
CA ALA A 36 -8.47 -15.81 -16.34
C ALA A 36 -8.29 -17.27 -15.93
N THR A 37 -7.38 -17.59 -15.01
CA THR A 37 -7.06 -18.96 -14.62
C THR A 37 -7.48 -19.28 -13.19
N ASP A 38 -7.62 -20.56 -12.86
CA ASP A 38 -7.93 -20.98 -11.48
C ASP A 38 -6.83 -20.59 -10.51
N ALA A 39 -5.56 -20.57 -10.96
CA ALA A 39 -4.44 -20.10 -10.16
C ALA A 39 -4.60 -18.61 -9.79
N ASN A 40 -4.95 -17.75 -10.74
CA ASN A 40 -5.21 -16.32 -10.47
C ASN A 40 -6.42 -16.14 -9.55
N LYS A 41 -7.51 -16.86 -9.79
CA LYS A 41 -8.69 -16.83 -8.92
C LYS A 41 -8.36 -17.25 -7.49
N ALA A 42 -7.47 -18.24 -7.31
CA ALA A 42 -7.01 -18.67 -6.00
C ALA A 42 -6.18 -17.59 -5.28
N VAL A 43 -5.36 -16.82 -6.02
CA VAL A 43 -4.64 -15.66 -5.47
C VAL A 43 -5.63 -14.61 -4.94
N LEU A 44 -6.65 -14.26 -5.71
CA LEU A 44 -7.66 -13.29 -5.29
C LEU A 44 -8.43 -13.76 -4.06
N LYS A 45 -8.82 -15.04 -3.99
CA LYS A 45 -9.50 -15.64 -2.83
C LYS A 45 -8.69 -15.57 -1.54
N LYS A 46 -7.36 -15.62 -1.61
CA LYS A 46 -6.45 -15.55 -0.47
C LYS A 46 -6.12 -14.12 -0.07
N GLY A 47 -6.52 -13.14 -0.86
CA GLY A 47 -6.24 -11.73 -0.61
C GLY A 47 -6.84 -11.23 0.69
N LYS A 48 -6.06 -10.44 1.42
CA LYS A 48 -6.44 -9.82 2.70
C LYS A 48 -6.19 -8.33 2.64
N ALA A 49 -7.15 -7.54 3.09
CA ALA A 49 -6.96 -6.11 3.29
C ALA A 49 -5.94 -5.87 4.41
N VAL A 50 -4.86 -5.17 4.11
CA VAL A 50 -3.78 -4.85 5.05
C VAL A 50 -3.30 -3.43 4.87
N THR A 51 -2.61 -2.91 5.88
CA THR A 51 -1.86 -1.66 5.83
C THR A 51 -0.40 -1.97 6.16
N VAL A 52 0.51 -1.54 5.30
CA VAL A 52 1.96 -1.80 5.41
C VAL A 52 2.70 -0.48 5.42
N THR A 53 3.64 -0.33 6.35
CA THR A 53 4.58 0.80 6.41
C THR A 53 5.97 0.32 6.02
N GLY A 54 6.60 0.99 5.06
CA GLY A 54 7.93 0.63 4.59
C GLY A 54 8.56 1.69 3.70
N GLU A 55 9.84 1.51 3.41
CA GLU A 55 10.59 2.32 2.46
C GLU A 55 10.26 1.91 1.03
N VAL A 56 9.99 2.88 0.17
CA VAL A 56 9.81 2.64 -1.27
C VAL A 56 11.15 2.37 -1.93
N VAL A 57 11.27 1.22 -2.59
CA VAL A 57 12.50 0.77 -3.25
C VAL A 57 12.26 0.35 -4.70
N ASP A 58 13.29 0.50 -5.52
CA ASP A 58 13.43 -0.23 -6.78
C ASP A 58 13.80 -1.69 -6.43
N LEU A 59 12.88 -2.62 -6.66
CA LEU A 59 13.10 -4.03 -6.31
C LEU A 59 14.25 -4.66 -7.09
N SER A 60 14.51 -4.25 -8.31
CA SER A 60 15.60 -4.79 -9.10
C SER A 60 16.95 -4.51 -8.43
N CYS A 61 17.21 -3.25 -8.14
CA CYS A 61 18.44 -2.84 -7.48
C CYS A 61 18.52 -3.31 -6.03
N TYR A 62 17.38 -3.35 -5.33
CA TYR A 62 17.36 -3.84 -3.96
C TYR A 62 17.71 -5.33 -3.87
N ILE A 63 17.10 -6.18 -4.72
CA ILE A 63 17.31 -7.63 -4.70
C ILE A 63 18.71 -7.98 -5.22
N GLN A 64 19.16 -7.35 -6.30
CA GLN A 64 20.43 -7.68 -6.93
C GLN A 64 21.65 -7.07 -6.20
N LEU A 65 21.51 -5.88 -5.63
CA LEU A 65 22.63 -5.09 -5.17
C LEU A 65 22.51 -4.63 -3.71
N GLY A 66 21.39 -4.90 -3.06
CA GLY A 66 21.09 -4.38 -1.72
C GLY A 66 20.96 -2.86 -1.66
N LYS A 67 20.72 -2.19 -2.80
CA LYS A 67 20.69 -0.74 -2.89
C LYS A 67 19.32 -0.18 -2.49
N ARG A 68 19.33 0.75 -1.52
CA ARG A 68 18.16 1.50 -1.05
C ARG A 68 18.58 2.80 -0.35
N GLY A 69 17.63 3.55 0.19
CA GLY A 69 17.84 4.78 0.93
C GLY A 69 18.23 5.96 0.05
N GLU A 70 18.53 7.09 0.68
CA GLU A 70 18.78 8.37 0.00
C GLU A 70 19.93 8.26 -1.03
N GLY A 71 20.97 7.49 -0.73
CA GLY A 71 22.11 7.29 -1.66
C GLY A 71 21.73 6.57 -2.96
N HIS A 72 20.56 5.92 -3.02
CA HIS A 72 20.04 5.25 -4.23
C HIS A 72 18.83 5.94 -4.85
N LYS A 73 18.30 6.98 -4.22
CA LYS A 73 17.06 7.65 -4.61
C LYS A 73 17.04 8.06 -6.09
N ALA A 74 18.06 8.78 -6.55
CA ALA A 74 18.10 9.28 -7.92
C ALA A 74 18.12 8.15 -8.97
N CYS A 75 18.86 7.06 -8.71
CA CYS A 75 18.89 5.90 -9.57
C CYS A 75 17.55 5.15 -9.55
N GLY A 76 17.04 4.81 -8.36
CA GLY A 76 15.79 4.09 -8.20
C GLY A 76 14.60 4.85 -8.79
N THR A 77 14.55 6.18 -8.64
CA THR A 77 13.53 7.03 -9.27
C THR A 77 13.51 6.85 -10.79
N LYS A 78 14.69 6.89 -11.44
CA LYS A 78 14.78 6.69 -12.90
C LYS A 78 14.37 5.27 -13.30
N CYS A 79 14.83 4.27 -12.57
CA CYS A 79 14.53 2.88 -12.88
C CYS A 79 13.03 2.60 -12.80
N VAL A 80 12.37 3.01 -11.70
CA VAL A 80 10.93 2.81 -11.51
C VAL A 80 10.11 3.63 -12.51
N ALA A 81 10.50 4.87 -12.80
CA ALA A 81 9.85 5.67 -13.84
C ALA A 81 9.93 5.02 -15.23
N ASN A 82 10.96 4.22 -15.49
CA ASN A 82 11.15 3.45 -16.72
C ASN A 82 10.61 2.02 -16.67
N GLY A 83 9.83 1.69 -15.63
CA GLY A 83 9.13 0.40 -15.54
C GLY A 83 9.80 -0.68 -14.70
N ALA A 84 10.86 -0.38 -13.94
CA ALA A 84 11.39 -1.31 -12.97
C ALA A 84 10.34 -1.59 -11.88
N PRO A 85 10.28 -2.82 -11.34
CA PRO A 85 9.32 -3.16 -10.29
C PRO A 85 9.60 -2.38 -9.02
N VAL A 86 8.54 -1.87 -8.42
CA VAL A 86 8.59 -1.12 -7.16
C VAL A 86 8.15 -1.99 -6.00
N GLY A 87 8.72 -1.77 -4.82
CA GLY A 87 8.31 -2.45 -3.61
C GLY A 87 8.40 -1.60 -2.35
N LEU A 88 7.96 -2.20 -1.26
CA LEU A 88 8.16 -1.70 0.10
C LEU A 88 9.08 -2.64 0.86
N VAL A 89 10.02 -2.06 1.59
CA VAL A 89 10.85 -2.78 2.58
C VAL A 89 10.51 -2.26 3.96
N THR A 90 9.95 -3.12 4.82
CA THR A 90 9.60 -2.74 6.19
C THR A 90 10.83 -2.64 7.08
N LYS A 91 10.66 -2.11 8.30
CA LYS A 91 11.74 -2.06 9.31
C LYS A 91 12.23 -3.45 9.72
N GLU A 92 11.39 -4.48 9.59
CA GLU A 92 11.75 -5.89 9.83
C GLU A 92 12.37 -6.55 8.58
N ASN A 93 12.72 -5.79 7.54
CA ASN A 93 13.24 -6.26 6.25
C ASN A 93 12.29 -7.20 5.47
N LYS A 94 10.98 -7.14 5.74
CA LYS A 94 10.00 -7.79 4.87
C LYS A 94 9.86 -7.01 3.58
N VAL A 95 9.84 -7.73 2.46
CA VAL A 95 9.74 -7.17 1.12
C VAL A 95 8.36 -7.46 0.56
N TYR A 96 7.70 -6.43 0.05
CA TYR A 96 6.43 -6.53 -0.67
C TYR A 96 6.58 -5.93 -2.05
N MET A 97 6.22 -6.67 -3.09
CA MET A 97 6.08 -6.08 -4.42
C MET A 97 4.80 -5.25 -4.45
N LEU A 98 4.87 -4.03 -4.99
CA LEU A 98 3.70 -3.19 -5.20
C LEU A 98 3.18 -3.36 -6.62
N VAL A 99 1.88 -3.53 -6.76
CA VAL A 99 1.19 -3.65 -8.04
C VAL A 99 -0.07 -2.80 -8.00
N ALA A 100 -0.40 -2.13 -9.10
CA ALA A 100 -1.69 -1.47 -9.22
C ALA A 100 -2.81 -2.51 -9.10
N GLU A 101 -3.77 -2.28 -8.18
CA GLU A 101 -4.87 -3.22 -7.95
C GLU A 101 -5.74 -3.34 -9.19
N GLN A 102 -6.10 -2.22 -9.79
CA GLN A 102 -6.97 -2.21 -10.94
C GLN A 102 -6.22 -2.62 -12.20
N HIS A 103 -6.67 -3.72 -12.83
CA HIS A 103 -6.18 -4.11 -14.13
C HIS A 103 -6.85 -3.27 -15.22
N HIS A 104 -6.08 -2.42 -15.89
CA HIS A 104 -6.57 -1.61 -17.00
C HIS A 104 -6.04 -2.13 -18.34
N PRO A 105 -6.90 -2.45 -19.33
CA PRO A 105 -6.47 -3.05 -20.59
C PRO A 105 -5.47 -2.20 -21.38
N ARG A 106 -5.59 -0.88 -21.27
CA ARG A 106 -4.69 0.08 -21.93
C ARG A 106 -3.44 0.40 -21.11
N ARG A 107 -3.36 -0.09 -19.87
CA ARG A 107 -2.26 0.20 -18.92
C ARG A 107 -2.06 1.68 -18.60
N ASP A 108 -3.04 2.52 -18.87
CA ASP A 108 -2.97 3.97 -18.59
C ASP A 108 -2.75 4.22 -17.09
N GLY A 109 -3.40 3.43 -16.23
CA GLY A 109 -3.21 3.48 -14.78
C GLY A 109 -1.81 3.04 -14.31
N GLN A 110 -1.12 2.19 -15.08
CA GLN A 110 0.24 1.75 -14.73
C GLN A 110 1.28 2.86 -14.88
N LEU A 111 1.11 3.75 -15.84
CA LEU A 111 1.99 4.92 -15.99
C LEU A 111 1.84 5.86 -14.79
N GLY A 112 0.62 6.10 -14.32
CA GLY A 112 0.36 6.88 -13.10
C GLY A 112 0.98 6.24 -11.87
N PHE A 113 0.84 4.92 -11.72
CA PHE A 113 1.42 4.14 -10.64
C PHE A 113 2.95 4.25 -10.59
N ALA A 114 3.64 3.97 -11.70
CA ALA A 114 5.09 4.04 -11.77
C ALA A 114 5.61 5.46 -11.45
N LYS A 115 4.98 6.49 -11.99
CA LYS A 115 5.33 7.89 -11.76
C LYS A 115 5.14 8.29 -10.29
N GLU A 116 4.04 7.87 -9.68
CA GLU A 116 3.76 8.15 -8.27
C GLU A 116 4.82 7.55 -7.37
N TYR A 117 5.13 6.26 -7.52
CA TYR A 117 6.09 5.57 -6.66
C TYR A 117 7.54 5.96 -6.97
N ALA A 118 7.86 6.32 -8.21
CA ALA A 118 9.14 6.94 -8.52
C ALA A 118 9.35 8.25 -7.74
N GLY A 119 8.30 9.07 -7.62
CA GLY A 119 8.32 10.30 -6.82
C GLY A 119 8.47 10.07 -5.31
N LYS A 120 8.12 8.87 -4.82
CA LYS A 120 8.22 8.47 -3.41
C LYS A 120 9.48 7.64 -3.10
N MET A 121 10.41 7.48 -4.05
CA MET A 121 11.60 6.65 -3.89
C MET A 121 12.41 7.03 -2.65
N ALA A 122 12.86 6.02 -1.90
CA ALA A 122 13.63 6.16 -0.66
C ALA A 122 12.87 6.91 0.47
N THR A 123 11.54 7.02 0.40
CA THR A 123 10.72 7.55 1.50
C THR A 123 10.00 6.43 2.21
N ILE A 124 9.76 6.60 3.51
CA ILE A 124 8.92 5.69 4.29
C ILE A 124 7.47 6.15 4.12
N ILE A 125 6.64 5.25 3.64
CA ILE A 125 5.21 5.50 3.44
C ILE A 125 4.37 4.42 4.11
N THR A 126 3.11 4.75 4.36
CA THR A 126 2.09 3.78 4.79
C THR A 126 1.10 3.59 3.65
N VAL A 127 0.89 2.35 3.25
CA VAL A 127 0.03 1.99 2.11
C VAL A 127 -0.97 0.93 2.54
N SER A 128 -2.22 1.15 2.20
CA SER A 128 -3.28 0.14 2.35
C SER A 128 -3.57 -0.53 1.01
N GLY A 129 -3.81 -1.83 1.03
CA GLY A 129 -4.07 -2.59 -0.18
C GLY A 129 -4.50 -4.02 0.10
N MET A 130 -4.72 -4.79 -0.96
CA MET A 130 -4.97 -6.22 -0.89
C MET A 130 -3.64 -6.96 -0.95
N LEU A 131 -3.29 -7.67 0.12
CA LEU A 131 -2.11 -8.53 0.16
C LEU A 131 -2.48 -9.94 -0.28
N SER A 132 -1.75 -10.46 -1.25
CA SER A 132 -1.80 -11.86 -1.64
C SER A 132 -0.41 -12.35 -2.05
N GLU A 133 -0.29 -13.63 -2.35
CA GLU A 133 0.97 -14.25 -2.72
C GLU A 133 0.75 -15.16 -3.94
N TYR A 134 1.61 -15.01 -4.92
CA TYR A 134 1.67 -15.90 -6.08
C TYR A 134 3.11 -16.36 -6.29
N GLY A 135 3.33 -17.67 -6.30
CA GLY A 135 4.67 -18.24 -6.48
C GLY A 135 5.69 -17.85 -5.39
N GLY A 136 5.23 -17.62 -4.16
CA GLY A 136 6.09 -17.20 -3.05
C GLY A 136 6.42 -15.70 -3.00
N ILE A 137 5.81 -14.89 -3.87
CA ILE A 137 6.07 -13.44 -3.92
C ILE A 137 4.96 -12.68 -3.19
N PRO A 138 5.21 -12.11 -1.98
CA PRO A 138 4.26 -11.26 -1.29
C PRO A 138 3.98 -10.01 -2.11
N THR A 139 2.75 -9.86 -2.59
CA THR A 139 2.34 -8.76 -3.47
C THR A 139 1.24 -7.95 -2.82
N LEU A 140 1.46 -6.65 -2.70
CA LEU A 140 0.49 -5.69 -2.21
C LEU A 140 -0.12 -4.96 -3.41
N PHE A 141 -1.39 -5.23 -3.64
CA PHE A 141 -2.19 -4.62 -4.69
C PHE A 141 -2.79 -3.33 -4.13
N VAL A 142 -2.39 -2.21 -4.67
CA VAL A 142 -2.75 -0.88 -4.18
C VAL A 142 -3.58 -0.13 -5.19
N GLU A 143 -4.50 0.69 -4.72
CA GLU A 143 -5.20 1.62 -5.58
C GLU A 143 -4.19 2.60 -6.19
N ALA A 144 -4.18 2.68 -7.52
CA ALA A 144 -3.31 3.60 -8.24
C ALA A 144 -4.13 4.79 -8.74
N PRO A 145 -3.57 6.01 -8.69
CA PRO A 145 -4.23 7.13 -9.32
C PRO A 145 -4.35 6.86 -10.81
N MET A 146 -5.57 6.96 -11.33
CA MET A 146 -5.79 6.93 -12.77
C MET A 146 -5.05 8.10 -13.39
N ALA A 147 -4.28 7.85 -14.45
CA ALA A 147 -3.70 8.94 -15.21
C ALA A 147 -4.81 9.89 -15.67
N ALA A 148 -4.69 11.17 -15.36
CA ALA A 148 -5.60 12.17 -15.90
C ALA A 148 -5.53 12.10 -17.44
N LYS A 149 -6.72 11.98 -18.07
CA LYS A 149 -6.84 12.00 -19.53
C LYS A 149 -6.46 13.36 -20.08
#